data_010d63c3088658b9ababc2d6a0c9cb02
#
_entry.id   010d63c3088658b9ababc2d6a0c9cb02
#
_cell.length_a   1.000
_cell.length_b   1.000
_cell.length_c   1.000
_cell.angle_alpha   90.00
_cell.angle_beta   90.00
_cell.angle_gamma   90.00
#
_symmetry.space_group_name_H-M   'P 1'
#
loop_
_entity.id
_entity.type
_entity.pdbx_description
1 polymer ?
#
loop_
_entity_poly.entity_id
_entity_poly.type
_entity_poly.pdbx_seq_one_letter_code
_entity_poly.pdbx_strand_id
1 'polypeptide(L)'
;QAFIGIPLAQLARCLLRWARSARQIVTVGRRYGWGGVTLARVERDGAGADSQLADTAPDDVAAILFTSGSTGVPKGVVYRHRHFVGQIDLLRNAFGMQPGGVDLPTFPPFALFDPALGLTSVIPDMDPTRPGSADP
;
A
#
# COMPACT_ATOMS: atom_id res chain seq x y z
N GLN A 1 8.40 12.03 -8.43
CA GLN A 1 7.06 11.53 -8.10
C GLN A 1 6.69 10.42 -9.06
N ALA A 2 6.00 9.40 -8.55
CA ALA A 2 5.49 8.27 -9.33
C ALA A 2 3.96 8.17 -9.19
N PHE A 3 3.30 7.62 -10.22
CA PHE A 3 1.90 7.21 -10.17
C PHE A 3 1.83 5.71 -10.42
N ILE A 4 1.30 4.98 -9.45
CA ILE A 4 1.11 3.53 -9.52
C ILE A 4 -0.38 3.25 -9.49
N GLY A 5 -0.89 2.50 -10.47
CA GLY A 5 -2.32 2.23 -10.53
C GLY A 5 -2.70 1.10 -11.48
N ILE A 6 -3.90 0.57 -11.27
CA ILE A 6 -4.52 -0.42 -12.15
C ILE A 6 -4.91 0.22 -13.51
N PRO A 7 -5.20 -0.56 -14.56
CA PRO A 7 -5.54 -0.02 -15.88
C PRO A 7 -6.66 1.02 -15.88
N LEU A 8 -7.71 0.82 -15.08
CA LEU A 8 -8.81 1.78 -14.96
C LEU A 8 -8.35 3.13 -14.37
N ALA A 9 -7.47 3.10 -13.35
CA ALA A 9 -6.89 4.30 -12.76
C ALA A 9 -5.96 5.03 -13.75
N GLN A 10 -5.22 4.29 -14.58
CA GLN A 10 -4.40 4.88 -15.65
C GLN A 10 -5.25 5.55 -16.72
N LEU A 11 -6.36 4.93 -17.11
CA LEU A 11 -7.32 5.52 -18.04
C LEU A 11 -7.91 6.81 -17.47
N ALA A 12 -8.39 6.78 -16.22
CA ALA A 12 -8.89 7.97 -15.53
C ALA A 12 -7.83 9.06 -15.45
N ARG A 13 -6.58 8.72 -15.12
CA ARG A 13 -5.45 9.65 -15.09
C ARG A 13 -5.27 10.36 -16.43
N CYS A 14 -5.33 9.61 -17.54
CA CYS A 14 -5.20 10.16 -18.88
C CYS A 14 -6.36 11.09 -19.25
N LEU A 15 -7.59 10.64 -19.00
CA LEU A 15 -8.80 11.40 -19.36
C LEU A 15 -8.97 12.66 -18.49
N LEU A 16 -8.77 12.53 -17.20
CA LEU A 16 -8.95 13.61 -16.23
C LEU A 16 -7.68 14.44 -16.02
N ARG A 17 -6.60 14.05 -16.71
CA ARG A 17 -5.29 14.71 -16.63
C ARG A 17 -4.73 14.82 -15.21
N TRP A 18 -4.92 13.76 -14.41
CA TRP A 18 -4.38 13.66 -13.04
C TRP A 18 -2.87 13.39 -13.02
N ALA A 19 -2.25 13.65 -11.86
CA ALA A 19 -0.86 13.33 -11.58
C ALA A 19 0.12 13.75 -12.69
N ARG A 20 -0.07 14.93 -13.28
CA ARG A 20 0.78 15.47 -14.36
C ARG A 20 2.24 15.64 -13.94
N SER A 21 2.51 15.81 -12.64
CA SER A 21 3.84 15.91 -12.07
C SER A 21 4.54 14.55 -11.91
N ALA A 22 3.82 13.43 -12.10
CA ALA A 22 4.41 12.11 -11.99
C ALA A 22 5.31 11.83 -13.19
N ARG A 23 6.60 11.64 -12.92
CA ARG A 23 7.61 11.29 -13.93
C ARG A 23 7.69 9.81 -14.20
N GLN A 24 7.31 9.00 -13.22
CA GLN A 24 7.31 7.54 -13.30
C GLN A 24 5.86 7.03 -13.29
N ILE A 25 5.52 6.22 -14.27
CA ILE A 25 4.19 5.62 -14.39
C ILE A 25 4.32 4.11 -14.31
N VAL A 26 3.66 3.50 -13.32
CA VAL A 26 3.67 2.05 -13.13
C VAL A 26 2.23 1.53 -13.20
N THR A 27 2.02 0.53 -14.04
CA THR A 27 0.71 -0.13 -14.19
C THR A 27 0.72 -1.48 -13.48
N VAL A 28 -0.20 -1.66 -12.55
CA VAL A 28 -0.46 -2.96 -11.91
C VAL A 28 -1.37 -3.76 -12.85
N GLY A 29 -0.83 -4.84 -13.42
CA GLY A 29 -1.51 -5.64 -14.43
C GLY A 29 -1.17 -5.24 -15.87
N ARG A 30 -2.13 -5.40 -16.79
CA ARG A 30 -1.91 -5.17 -18.22
C ARG A 30 -1.75 -3.69 -18.54
N ARG A 31 -0.66 -3.34 -19.24
CA ARG A 31 -0.40 -1.99 -19.73
C ARG A 31 -0.96 -1.82 -21.14
N TYR A 32 -1.60 -0.69 -21.39
CA TYR A 32 -2.06 -0.25 -22.71
C TYR A 32 -1.26 0.98 -23.18
N GLY A 33 -1.79 1.85 -23.99
CA GLY A 33 -1.09 2.93 -24.69
C GLY A 33 -0.64 4.15 -23.84
N TRP A 34 -0.79 4.17 -22.52
CA TRP A 34 -0.52 5.35 -21.66
C TRP A 34 0.93 5.52 -21.18
N GLY A 35 1.85 4.72 -21.71
CA GLY A 35 3.28 4.84 -21.36
C GLY A 35 3.65 4.18 -20.02
N GLY A 36 4.89 4.41 -19.58
CA GLY A 36 5.44 3.85 -18.34
C GLY A 36 5.78 2.37 -18.41
N VAL A 37 5.86 1.71 -17.26
CA VAL A 37 6.21 0.29 -17.11
C VAL A 37 5.14 -0.48 -16.36
N THR A 38 5.19 -1.81 -16.39
CA THR A 38 4.34 -2.67 -15.53
C THR A 38 5.01 -2.93 -14.18
N LEU A 39 4.20 -3.19 -13.14
CA LEU A 39 4.74 -3.59 -11.84
C LEU A 39 5.61 -4.84 -11.97
N ALA A 40 5.16 -5.85 -12.70
CA ALA A 40 5.92 -7.08 -12.95
C ALA A 40 7.29 -6.83 -13.62
N ARG A 41 7.44 -5.75 -14.39
CA ARG A 41 8.75 -5.35 -14.91
C ARG A 41 9.61 -4.72 -13.83
N VAL A 42 9.04 -3.84 -13.00
CA VAL A 42 9.76 -3.21 -11.88
C VAL A 42 10.29 -4.27 -10.92
N GLU A 43 9.46 -5.25 -10.57
CA GLU A 43 9.83 -6.38 -9.71
C GLU A 43 10.99 -7.19 -10.31
N ARG A 44 10.92 -7.51 -11.60
CA ARG A 44 11.96 -8.27 -12.28
C ARG A 44 13.27 -7.49 -12.38
N ASP A 45 13.19 -6.20 -12.72
CA ASP A 45 14.37 -5.34 -12.89
C ASP A 45 15.00 -5.03 -11.51
N GLY A 46 14.23 -5.09 -10.42
CA GLY A 46 14.67 -4.92 -9.03
C GLY A 46 15.11 -6.21 -8.35
N ALA A 47 14.87 -7.38 -8.95
CA ALA A 47 15.26 -8.66 -8.36
C ALA A 47 16.81 -8.74 -8.27
N GLY A 48 17.31 -8.88 -7.04
CA GLY A 48 18.76 -8.92 -6.77
C GLY A 48 19.44 -7.56 -6.68
N ALA A 49 18.71 -6.45 -6.79
CA ALA A 49 19.25 -5.14 -6.51
C ALA A 49 19.43 -4.94 -4.99
N ASP A 50 20.57 -4.34 -4.60
CA ASP A 50 20.76 -3.89 -3.23
C ASP A 50 19.72 -2.82 -2.90
N SER A 51 18.78 -3.15 -2.03
CA SER A 51 17.77 -2.20 -1.57
C SER A 51 18.31 -1.39 -0.38
N GLN A 52 18.57 -0.12 -0.61
CA GLN A 52 18.81 0.81 0.48
C GLN A 52 17.47 1.33 0.99
N LEU A 53 17.20 1.10 2.27
CA LEU A 53 16.08 1.76 2.95
C LEU A 53 16.39 3.25 3.10
N ALA A 54 15.37 4.09 2.86
CA ALA A 54 15.52 5.50 3.11
C ALA A 54 15.72 5.75 4.62
N ASP A 55 16.65 6.65 4.94
CA ASP A 55 16.80 7.15 6.30
C ASP A 55 15.65 8.12 6.57
N THR A 56 14.73 7.74 7.46
CA THR A 56 13.50 8.49 7.75
C THR A 56 13.44 8.87 9.21
N ALA A 57 13.09 10.13 9.47
CA ALA A 57 12.81 10.61 10.82
C ALA A 57 11.38 10.27 11.27
N PRO A 58 11.12 10.12 12.58
CA PRO A 58 9.78 9.85 13.11
C PRO A 58 8.72 10.86 12.66
N ASP A 59 9.10 12.10 12.42
CA ASP A 59 8.22 13.20 12.02
C ASP A 59 8.06 13.35 10.51
N ASP A 60 8.77 12.58 9.71
CA ASP A 60 8.60 12.59 8.26
C ASP A 60 7.23 12.04 7.89
N VAL A 61 6.67 12.58 6.80
CA VAL A 61 5.39 12.13 6.26
C VAL A 61 5.58 10.77 5.62
N ALA A 62 4.91 9.75 6.17
CA ALA A 62 4.94 8.39 5.64
C ALA A 62 3.82 8.14 4.63
N ALA A 63 2.60 8.65 4.91
CA ALA A 63 1.46 8.46 4.02
C ALA A 63 0.43 9.59 4.17
N ILE A 64 -0.36 9.81 3.13
CA ILE A 64 -1.58 10.60 3.19
C ILE A 64 -2.72 9.67 2.74
N LEU A 65 -3.58 9.31 3.67
CA LEU A 65 -4.71 8.41 3.40
C LEU A 65 -5.99 9.22 3.33
N PHE A 66 -6.80 8.95 2.31
CA PHE A 66 -8.06 9.66 2.13
C PHE A 66 -9.21 8.84 2.72
N THR A 67 -10.03 9.51 3.53
CA THR A 67 -11.28 8.95 4.04
C THR A 67 -12.44 9.43 3.18
N SER A 68 -13.47 8.59 3.03
CA SER A 68 -14.68 8.94 2.26
C SER A 68 -15.50 10.08 2.86
N GLY A 69 -15.18 10.52 4.08
CA GLY A 69 -15.79 11.65 4.78
C GLY A 69 -17.33 11.57 4.84
N SER A 70 -17.91 11.66 6.01
CA SER A 70 -19.38 11.72 6.20
C SER A 70 -20.01 12.95 5.50
N THR A 71 -19.21 13.93 5.08
CA THR A 71 -19.63 15.19 4.43
C THR A 71 -19.48 15.16 2.91
N GLY A 72 -19.17 14.02 2.30
CA GLY A 72 -19.05 13.85 0.85
C GLY A 72 -17.73 14.32 0.23
N VAL A 73 -16.95 15.17 0.89
CA VAL A 73 -15.63 15.59 0.41
C VAL A 73 -14.55 14.73 1.08
N PRO A 74 -13.74 13.98 0.30
CA PRO A 74 -12.67 13.19 0.86
C PRO A 74 -11.67 14.06 1.64
N LYS A 75 -11.31 13.61 2.85
CA LYS A 75 -10.33 14.29 3.70
C LYS A 75 -9.04 13.50 3.71
N GLY A 76 -7.92 14.17 3.43
CA GLY A 76 -6.58 13.59 3.55
C GLY A 76 -6.10 13.59 4.99
N VAL A 77 -5.77 12.43 5.53
CA VAL A 77 -5.17 12.26 6.86
C VAL A 77 -3.68 12.04 6.68
N VAL A 78 -2.87 12.90 7.27
CA VAL A 78 -1.40 12.82 7.19
C VAL A 78 -0.88 11.89 8.28
N TYR A 79 -0.29 10.78 7.85
CA TYR A 79 0.42 9.85 8.71
C TYR A 79 1.93 10.12 8.66
N ARG A 80 2.56 10.15 9.82
CA ARG A 80 4.02 10.23 9.99
C ARG A 80 4.55 8.87 10.39
N HIS A 81 5.85 8.61 10.22
CA HIS A 81 6.46 7.32 10.60
C HIS A 81 6.17 6.95 12.06
N ARG A 82 6.24 7.92 12.99
CA ARG A 82 5.92 7.68 14.41
C ARG A 82 4.50 7.13 14.65
N HIS A 83 3.52 7.45 13.80
CA HIS A 83 2.16 6.94 13.95
C HIS A 83 2.09 5.44 13.66
N PHE A 84 2.81 4.98 12.63
CA PHE A 84 2.89 3.56 12.32
C PHE A 84 3.67 2.79 13.39
N VAL A 85 4.79 3.33 13.88
CA VAL A 85 5.56 2.73 14.98
C VAL A 85 4.69 2.60 16.24
N GLY A 86 3.96 3.67 16.61
CA GLY A 86 3.05 3.62 17.76
C GLY A 86 1.90 2.61 17.59
N GLN A 87 1.41 2.41 16.36
CA GLN A 87 0.41 1.38 16.07
C GLN A 87 0.98 -0.03 16.22
N ILE A 88 2.23 -0.27 15.79
CA ILE A 88 2.90 -1.56 15.98
C ILE A 88 3.01 -1.90 17.47
N ASP A 89 3.43 -0.94 18.28
CA ASP A 89 3.55 -1.13 19.74
C ASP A 89 2.19 -1.37 20.38
N LEU A 90 1.16 -0.65 19.94
CA LEU A 90 -0.22 -0.84 20.39
C LEU A 90 -0.73 -2.25 20.06
N LEU A 91 -0.57 -2.69 18.82
CA LEU A 91 -1.00 -4.01 18.36
C LEU A 91 -0.29 -5.12 19.14
N ARG A 92 1.03 -5.00 19.32
CA ARG A 92 1.81 -5.96 20.09
C ARG A 92 1.32 -6.07 21.55
N ASN A 93 1.08 -4.94 22.19
CA ASN A 93 0.68 -4.91 23.59
C ASN A 93 -0.80 -5.26 23.81
N ALA A 94 -1.71 -4.80 22.95
CA ALA A 94 -3.14 -5.02 23.10
C ALA A 94 -3.58 -6.45 22.72
N PHE A 95 -2.94 -7.03 21.71
CA PHE A 95 -3.31 -8.36 21.19
C PHE A 95 -2.28 -9.45 21.52
N GLY A 96 -1.21 -9.12 22.22
CA GLY A 96 -0.19 -10.09 22.59
C GLY A 96 0.55 -10.70 21.39
N MET A 97 0.61 -9.98 20.26
CA MET A 97 1.24 -10.47 19.03
C MET A 97 2.72 -10.73 19.25
N GLN A 98 3.17 -11.94 18.94
CA GLN A 98 4.56 -12.37 19.11
C GLN A 98 5.19 -12.69 17.76
N PRO A 99 6.48 -12.40 17.55
CA PRO A 99 7.20 -12.83 16.36
C PRO A 99 7.08 -14.33 16.12
N GLY A 100 7.01 -14.72 14.84
CA GLY A 100 6.83 -16.10 14.41
C GLY A 100 5.37 -16.56 14.30
N GLY A 101 4.41 -15.72 14.69
CA GLY A 101 2.99 -15.97 14.48
C GLY A 101 2.59 -15.86 13.00
N VAL A 102 1.35 -16.29 12.72
CA VAL A 102 0.74 -16.18 11.38
C VAL A 102 -0.50 -15.29 11.50
N ASP A 103 -0.64 -14.33 10.60
CA ASP A 103 -1.81 -13.47 10.46
C ASP A 103 -2.51 -13.70 9.12
N LEU A 104 -3.84 -13.61 9.13
CA LEU A 104 -4.70 -13.69 7.95
C LEU A 104 -5.47 -12.38 7.77
N PRO A 105 -4.84 -11.31 7.29
CA PRO A 105 -5.48 -10.01 7.18
C PRO A 105 -6.51 -9.99 6.04
N THR A 106 -7.79 -9.90 6.38
CA THR A 106 -8.88 -9.74 5.41
C THR A 106 -8.99 -8.32 4.86
N PHE A 107 -8.27 -7.37 5.45
CA PHE A 107 -8.09 -6.01 4.93
C PHE A 107 -6.61 -5.80 4.59
N PRO A 108 -6.22 -5.83 3.30
CA PRO A 108 -4.82 -5.86 2.87
C PRO A 108 -3.89 -4.81 3.48
N PRO A 109 -4.34 -3.56 3.77
CA PRO A 109 -3.50 -2.59 4.47
C PRO A 109 -2.98 -3.03 5.84
N PHE A 110 -3.66 -3.96 6.53
CA PHE A 110 -3.18 -4.47 7.82
C PHE A 110 -1.97 -5.38 7.68
N ALA A 111 -1.83 -6.11 6.56
CA ALA A 111 -0.64 -6.89 6.26
C ALA A 111 0.66 -6.06 6.24
N LEU A 112 0.56 -4.74 6.12
CA LEU A 112 1.73 -3.85 6.17
C LEU A 112 2.39 -3.81 7.56
N PHE A 113 1.67 -4.19 8.63
CA PHE A 113 2.20 -4.23 9.98
C PHE A 113 2.91 -5.56 10.29
N ASP A 114 2.56 -6.63 9.60
CA ASP A 114 3.05 -7.98 9.90
C ASP A 114 4.58 -8.11 9.87
N PRO A 115 5.30 -7.58 8.86
CA PRO A 115 6.77 -7.65 8.85
C PRO A 115 7.39 -6.97 10.07
N ALA A 116 6.83 -5.83 10.52
CA ALA A 116 7.32 -5.10 11.68
C ALA A 116 6.97 -5.78 13.01
N LEU A 117 5.90 -6.59 13.03
CA LEU A 117 5.51 -7.44 14.15
C LEU A 117 6.26 -8.78 14.16
N GLY A 118 6.95 -9.12 13.06
CA GLY A 118 7.62 -10.40 12.88
C GLY A 118 6.66 -11.54 12.57
N LEU A 119 5.50 -11.23 11.96
CA LEU A 119 4.47 -12.19 11.60
C LEU A 119 4.62 -12.63 10.14
N THR A 120 4.08 -13.80 9.83
CA THR A 120 3.87 -14.27 8.47
C THR A 120 2.46 -13.89 8.04
N SER A 121 2.34 -13.09 6.97
CA SER A 121 1.02 -12.76 6.39
C SER A 121 0.58 -13.86 5.44
N VAL A 122 -0.63 -14.37 5.64
CA VAL A 122 -1.34 -15.21 4.66
C VAL A 122 -2.43 -14.35 4.03
N ILE A 123 -2.25 -13.96 2.78
CA ILE A 123 -3.24 -13.16 2.06
C ILE A 123 -4.30 -14.09 1.48
N PRO A 124 -5.56 -14.02 1.93
CA PRO A 124 -6.62 -14.88 1.42
C PRO A 124 -6.96 -14.56 -0.04
N ASP A 125 -7.38 -15.56 -0.78
CA ASP A 125 -7.96 -15.35 -2.13
C ASP A 125 -9.35 -14.75 -1.96
N MET A 126 -9.43 -13.44 -2.13
CA MET A 126 -10.66 -12.68 -1.93
C MET A 126 -10.69 -11.42 -2.78
N ASP A 127 -11.86 -10.93 -3.07
CA ASP A 127 -12.07 -9.57 -3.57
C ASP A 127 -12.00 -8.58 -2.40
N PRO A 128 -10.97 -7.69 -2.31
CA PRO A 128 -10.84 -6.73 -1.21
C PRO A 128 -12.02 -5.76 -1.07
N THR A 129 -12.82 -5.61 -2.15
CA THR A 129 -14.04 -4.79 -2.12
C THR A 129 -15.24 -5.54 -1.54
N ARG A 130 -15.10 -6.85 -1.35
CA ARG A 130 -16.12 -7.77 -0.80
C ARG A 130 -15.49 -8.72 0.21
N PRO A 131 -15.11 -8.25 1.40
CA PRO A 131 -14.39 -9.07 2.39
C PRO A 131 -15.10 -10.37 2.77
N GLY A 132 -16.45 -10.38 2.70
CA GLY A 132 -17.25 -11.60 2.94
C GLY A 132 -17.16 -12.67 1.84
N SER A 133 -16.41 -12.43 0.76
CA SER A 133 -16.16 -13.42 -0.31
C SER A 133 -14.85 -14.21 -0.09
N ALA A 134 -14.18 -14.00 1.02
CA ALA A 134 -12.97 -14.76 1.34
C ALA A 134 -13.32 -16.26 1.43
N ASP A 135 -12.55 -17.09 0.72
CA ASP A 135 -12.60 -18.54 0.85
C ASP A 135 -11.62 -18.93 1.98
N PRO A 136 -12.10 -19.55 3.07
CA PRO A 136 -11.29 -19.86 4.26
C PRO A 136 -10.26 -20.96 4.03
#